data_f5dd980c12ad32f6e2459c38789e5c05
#
_entry.id   f5dd980c12ad32f6e2459c38789e5c05
#
_cell.length_a   1.000
_cell.length_b   1.000
_cell.length_c   1.000
_cell.angle_alpha   90.00
_cell.angle_beta   90.00
_cell.angle_gamma   90.00
#
_symmetry.space_group_name_H-M   'P 1'
#
loop_
_entity.id
_entity.type
_entity.pdbx_description
1 polymer ?
#
loop_
_entity_poly.entity_id
_entity_poly.type
_entity_poly.pdbx_seq_one_letter_code
_entity_poly.pdbx_strand_id
1 'polypeptide(L)'
;MQYQFDGERERRAEFAMPKRTKQMGGIEQRLRIFVEDYVYTYLYQYGKSGGGAEKLAALVGKYYELEGQRVLLISGAIQAKGTVQEGGTERFGDETWEYIGGQLQQYFKGMTVVGWVHCQPGFGAFLTAKDEQFHREYFKEDWQVLFAMDTVDRLDSFYLYNEDGSGLRQARGYFVYYDRNREMQEYMLDNSMIRPREEAAEIETAAEQPKEGAK
;
A
#
# COMPACT_ATOMS: atom_id res chain seq x y z
N MET A 1 20.18 7.21 9.08
CA MET A 1 20.12 7.96 7.79
C MET A 1 18.70 8.47 7.64
N GLN A 2 18.48 9.76 7.65
CA GLN A 2 17.14 10.34 7.57
C GLN A 2 16.77 10.40 6.10
N TYR A 3 15.89 9.49 5.62
CA TYR A 3 15.33 9.58 4.28
C TYR A 3 14.40 10.78 4.23
N GLN A 4 14.87 11.87 3.67
CA GLN A 4 14.03 13.01 3.30
C GLN A 4 13.26 12.62 2.03
N PHE A 5 11.97 12.38 2.18
CA PHE A 5 11.06 12.28 1.05
C PHE A 5 10.75 13.72 0.60
N ASP A 6 11.58 14.27 -0.28
CA ASP A 6 11.27 15.51 -0.97
C ASP A 6 10.12 15.21 -1.95
N GLY A 7 8.90 15.45 -1.49
CA GLY A 7 7.74 15.51 -2.35
C GLY A 7 7.85 16.73 -3.24
N GLU A 8 8.43 16.59 -4.42
CA GLU A 8 8.39 17.64 -5.43
C GLU A 8 6.92 17.95 -5.72
N ARG A 9 6.50 19.18 -5.41
CA ARG A 9 5.23 19.74 -5.85
C ARG A 9 5.28 19.84 -7.37
N GLU A 10 4.90 18.78 -8.06
CA GLU A 10 4.82 18.80 -9.52
C GLU A 10 3.81 19.86 -9.96
N ARG A 11 4.29 20.78 -10.77
CA ARG A 11 3.50 21.91 -11.27
C ARG A 11 2.49 21.43 -12.28
N ARG A 12 1.30 21.96 -12.17
CA ARG A 12 0.07 22.05 -13.00
C ARG A 12 0.02 21.45 -14.41
N ALA A 13 1.08 21.02 -15.06
CA ALA A 13 1.08 20.78 -16.51
C ALA A 13 0.61 19.39 -16.95
N GLU A 14 0.52 18.38 -16.06
CA GLU A 14 0.29 16.98 -16.48
C GLU A 14 -0.74 16.18 -15.67
N PHE A 15 -1.46 16.81 -14.76
CA PHE A 15 -2.49 16.07 -14.00
C PHE A 15 -3.81 16.00 -14.78
N ALA A 16 -4.23 14.76 -15.08
CA ALA A 16 -5.59 14.48 -15.53
C ALA A 16 -6.33 13.69 -14.46
N MET A 17 -7.48 14.21 -14.02
CA MET A 17 -8.35 13.50 -13.09
C MET A 17 -8.73 12.11 -13.66
N PRO A 18 -8.62 11.01 -12.87
CA PRO A 18 -9.04 9.69 -13.33
C PRO A 18 -10.48 9.67 -13.80
N LYS A 19 -10.72 9.17 -15.02
CA LYS A 19 -12.06 9.19 -15.66
C LYS A 19 -12.96 8.04 -15.22
N ARG A 20 -12.36 6.88 -14.90
CA ARG A 20 -13.07 5.68 -14.46
C ARG A 20 -12.79 5.48 -12.99
N THR A 21 -13.78 5.77 -12.16
CA THR A 21 -13.64 5.67 -10.71
C THR A 21 -14.82 4.96 -10.09
N LYS A 22 -14.55 4.25 -8.99
CA LYS A 22 -15.56 3.72 -8.08
C LYS A 22 -15.37 4.39 -6.72
N GLN A 23 -16.39 5.07 -6.24
CA GLN A 23 -16.36 5.68 -4.91
C GLN A 23 -16.53 4.61 -3.83
N MET A 24 -15.70 4.68 -2.81
CA MET A 24 -15.73 3.86 -1.61
C MET A 24 -16.00 4.77 -0.42
N GLY A 25 -17.15 4.58 0.24
CA GLY A 25 -17.59 5.43 1.35
C GLY A 25 -18.08 6.81 0.90
N GLY A 26 -17.92 7.81 1.76
CA GLY A 26 -18.33 9.21 1.51
C GLY A 26 -17.28 9.99 0.71
N ILE A 27 -17.54 11.27 0.50
CA ILE A 27 -16.57 12.17 -0.16
C ILE A 27 -15.67 12.80 0.90
N GLU A 28 -14.37 12.55 0.79
CA GLU A 28 -13.37 13.27 1.58
C GLU A 28 -13.06 14.61 0.89
N GLN A 29 -13.27 15.71 1.62
CA GLN A 29 -13.13 17.05 1.04
C GLN A 29 -11.72 17.64 1.21
N ARG A 30 -11.04 17.27 2.29
CA ARG A 30 -9.72 17.82 2.57
C ARG A 30 -8.64 17.29 1.61
N LEU A 31 -8.71 16.00 1.29
CA LEU A 31 -7.76 15.31 0.42
C LEU A 31 -8.51 14.25 -0.39
N ARG A 32 -8.65 14.43 -1.68
CA ARG A 32 -9.22 13.39 -2.53
C ARG A 32 -8.20 12.29 -2.77
N ILE A 33 -8.47 11.11 -2.23
CA ILE A 33 -7.60 9.94 -2.32
C ILE A 33 -8.10 9.07 -3.47
N PHE A 34 -7.21 8.79 -4.42
CA PHE A 34 -7.44 7.85 -5.51
C PHE A 34 -6.41 6.73 -5.41
N VAL A 35 -6.88 5.48 -5.34
CA VAL A 35 -6.02 4.29 -5.38
C VAL A 35 -6.30 3.50 -6.64
N GLU A 36 -5.26 3.13 -7.35
CA GLU A 36 -5.37 2.38 -8.59
C GLU A 36 -5.78 0.92 -8.33
N ASP A 37 -6.59 0.34 -9.20
CA ASP A 37 -7.22 -0.98 -9.04
C ASP A 37 -6.19 -2.12 -8.87
N TYR A 38 -5.10 -2.11 -9.63
CA TYR A 38 -4.03 -3.10 -9.46
C TYR A 38 -3.34 -2.98 -8.10
N VAL A 39 -3.14 -1.74 -7.61
CA VAL A 39 -2.58 -1.48 -6.28
C VAL A 39 -3.51 -2.02 -5.21
N TYR A 40 -4.79 -1.69 -5.31
CA TYR A 40 -5.81 -2.14 -4.36
C TYR A 40 -5.89 -3.68 -4.32
N THR A 41 -5.96 -4.31 -5.49
CA THR A 41 -6.02 -5.77 -5.61
C THR A 41 -4.75 -6.43 -5.07
N TYR A 42 -3.58 -5.88 -5.41
CA TYR A 42 -2.31 -6.38 -4.94
C TYR A 42 -2.17 -6.35 -3.42
N LEU A 43 -2.57 -5.25 -2.79
CA LEU A 43 -2.52 -5.11 -1.33
C LEU A 43 -3.38 -6.17 -0.62
N TYR A 44 -4.56 -6.48 -1.16
CA TYR A 44 -5.39 -7.56 -0.64
C TYR A 44 -4.75 -8.94 -0.81
N GLN A 45 -4.12 -9.21 -1.95
CA GLN A 45 -3.39 -10.47 -2.17
C GLN A 45 -2.18 -10.57 -1.25
N TYR A 46 -1.43 -9.49 -1.12
CA TYR A 46 -0.26 -9.41 -0.25
C TYR A 46 -0.62 -9.62 1.23
N GLY A 47 -1.67 -8.96 1.71
CA GLY A 47 -2.15 -9.15 3.08
C GLY A 47 -2.57 -10.59 3.36
N LYS A 48 -3.27 -11.23 2.42
CA LYS A 48 -3.67 -12.65 2.55
C LYS A 48 -2.50 -13.62 2.54
N SER A 49 -1.42 -13.31 1.85
CA SER A 49 -0.22 -14.17 1.78
C SER A 49 0.47 -14.35 3.12
N GLY A 50 0.17 -13.50 4.09
CA GLY A 50 0.72 -13.57 5.45
C GLY A 50 0.18 -14.70 6.32
N GLY A 51 -0.86 -15.43 5.87
CA GLY A 51 -1.42 -16.54 6.65
C GLY A 51 -1.95 -16.14 8.04
N GLY A 52 -2.39 -14.89 8.19
CA GLY A 52 -2.84 -14.30 9.47
C GLY A 52 -1.82 -13.41 10.17
N ALA A 53 -0.58 -13.35 9.68
CA ALA A 53 0.42 -12.40 10.17
C ALA A 53 0.18 -10.98 9.63
N GLU A 54 0.55 -9.98 10.41
CA GLU A 54 0.58 -8.57 9.98
C GLU A 54 1.46 -8.40 8.74
N LYS A 55 1.09 -7.47 7.87
CA LYS A 55 1.84 -7.10 6.69
C LYS A 55 1.90 -5.59 6.55
N LEU A 56 3.09 -5.08 6.24
CA LEU A 56 3.33 -3.68 5.97
C LEU A 56 3.75 -3.48 4.51
N ALA A 57 3.35 -2.33 3.95
CA ALA A 57 3.79 -1.91 2.62
C ALA A 57 3.91 -0.39 2.55
N ALA A 58 4.75 0.13 1.66
CA ALA A 58 4.74 1.54 1.31
C ALA A 58 3.75 1.79 0.18
N LEU A 59 3.01 2.88 0.26
CA LEU A 59 2.18 3.41 -0.83
C LEU A 59 3.02 4.38 -1.66
N VAL A 60 2.91 4.27 -2.97
CA VAL A 60 3.68 5.05 -3.93
C VAL A 60 2.76 5.79 -4.87
N GLY A 61 3.08 7.02 -5.19
CA GLY A 61 2.24 7.82 -6.06
C GLY A 61 2.69 9.28 -6.16
N LYS A 62 1.70 10.15 -6.39
CA LYS A 62 1.91 11.59 -6.56
C LYS A 62 0.86 12.39 -5.80
N TYR A 63 1.27 13.53 -5.28
CA TYR A 63 0.39 14.53 -4.67
C TYR A 63 0.28 15.74 -5.57
N TYR A 64 -0.95 16.25 -5.71
CA TYR A 64 -1.26 17.42 -6.51
C TYR A 64 -2.09 18.44 -5.71
N GLU A 65 -1.82 19.70 -5.95
CA GLU A 65 -2.63 20.81 -5.44
C GLU A 65 -3.12 21.66 -6.62
N LEU A 66 -4.42 21.57 -6.91
CA LEU A 66 -5.06 22.12 -8.09
C LEU A 66 -6.18 23.07 -7.68
N GLU A 67 -6.01 24.38 -7.87
CA GLU A 67 -7.07 25.37 -7.62
C GLU A 67 -7.76 25.25 -6.27
N GLY A 68 -6.98 24.97 -5.22
CA GLY A 68 -7.48 24.74 -3.86
C GLY A 68 -8.00 23.32 -3.59
N GLN A 69 -7.95 22.43 -4.57
CA GLN A 69 -8.27 21.01 -4.41
C GLN A 69 -6.99 20.20 -4.25
N ARG A 70 -6.94 19.40 -3.20
CA ARG A 70 -5.82 18.50 -2.89
C ARG A 70 -6.16 17.09 -3.35
N VAL A 71 -5.28 16.49 -4.14
CA VAL A 71 -5.47 15.16 -4.73
C VAL A 71 -4.25 14.30 -4.47
N LEU A 72 -4.47 13.11 -3.93
CA LEU A 72 -3.48 12.06 -3.76
C LEU A 72 -3.78 10.94 -4.73
N LEU A 73 -2.84 10.67 -5.64
CA LEU A 73 -2.94 9.59 -6.62
C LEU A 73 -1.98 8.48 -6.22
N ILE A 74 -2.52 7.35 -5.77
CA ILE A 74 -1.75 6.17 -5.35
C ILE A 74 -1.72 5.20 -6.53
N SER A 75 -0.53 5.04 -7.12
CA SER A 75 -0.32 4.26 -8.34
C SER A 75 0.63 3.08 -8.14
N GLY A 76 1.12 2.86 -6.91
CA GLY A 76 2.00 1.74 -6.60
C GLY A 76 1.95 1.35 -5.13
N ALA A 77 2.38 0.13 -4.87
CA ALA A 77 2.64 -0.37 -3.53
C ALA A 77 3.91 -1.23 -3.53
N ILE A 78 4.73 -1.07 -2.52
CA ILE A 78 5.98 -1.81 -2.34
C ILE A 78 5.88 -2.57 -1.02
N GLN A 79 6.10 -3.89 -1.04
CA GLN A 79 6.16 -4.72 0.16
C GLN A 79 7.20 -4.17 1.14
N ALA A 80 6.93 -4.21 2.42
CA ALA A 80 7.94 -3.95 3.43
C ALA A 80 8.73 -5.26 3.70
N LYS A 81 10.00 -5.30 3.26
CA LYS A 81 10.93 -6.37 3.58
C LYS A 81 11.98 -5.86 4.56
N GLY A 82 12.49 -6.72 5.43
CA GLY A 82 13.44 -6.32 6.47
C GLY A 82 12.80 -5.49 7.58
N THR A 83 11.53 -5.76 7.90
CA THR A 83 10.83 -5.13 9.02
C THR A 83 11.44 -5.55 10.36
N VAL A 84 11.30 -4.68 11.35
CA VAL A 84 11.74 -4.93 12.72
C VAL A 84 10.56 -5.04 13.67
N GLN A 85 10.73 -5.82 14.74
CA GLN A 85 9.73 -5.92 15.81
C GLN A 85 10.01 -4.87 16.88
N GLU A 86 9.06 -3.98 17.11
CA GLU A 86 9.13 -2.97 18.16
C GLU A 86 7.85 -2.99 19.01
N GLY A 87 8.02 -3.29 20.29
CA GLY A 87 6.89 -3.35 21.21
C GLY A 87 5.80 -4.38 20.82
N GLY A 88 6.16 -5.44 20.10
CA GLY A 88 5.23 -6.48 19.63
C GLY A 88 4.46 -6.12 18.36
N THR A 89 4.90 -5.11 17.61
CA THR A 89 4.33 -4.69 16.32
C THR A 89 5.45 -4.58 15.28
N GLU A 90 5.18 -4.94 14.04
CA GLU A 90 6.13 -4.74 12.94
C GLU A 90 6.27 -3.26 12.58
N ARG A 91 7.50 -2.84 12.25
CA ARG A 91 7.86 -1.47 11.85
C ARG A 91 8.85 -1.49 10.69
N PHE A 92 8.92 -0.38 9.95
CA PHE A 92 9.97 -0.18 8.96
C PHE A 92 11.28 0.10 9.68
N GLY A 93 12.28 -0.75 9.48
CA GLY A 93 13.66 -0.54 9.88
C GLY A 93 14.49 0.06 8.76
N ASP A 94 15.80 0.27 9.00
CA ASP A 94 16.70 0.83 7.99
C ASP A 94 16.77 -0.03 6.73
N GLU A 95 16.81 -1.36 6.86
CA GLU A 95 16.79 -2.29 5.72
C GLU A 95 15.48 -2.18 4.92
N THR A 96 14.35 -1.94 5.61
CA THR A 96 13.05 -1.76 4.94
C THR A 96 13.06 -0.51 4.08
N TRP A 97 13.57 0.60 4.61
CA TRP A 97 13.65 1.85 3.88
C TRP A 97 14.61 1.77 2.68
N GLU A 98 15.74 1.10 2.86
CA GLU A 98 16.69 0.86 1.77
C GLU A 98 16.04 0.02 0.66
N TYR A 99 15.35 -1.06 1.02
CA TYR A 99 14.60 -1.89 0.08
C TYR A 99 13.53 -1.09 -0.67
N ILE A 100 12.70 -0.32 0.06
CA ILE A 100 11.66 0.53 -0.54
C ILE A 100 12.30 1.54 -1.52
N GLY A 101 13.38 2.19 -1.14
CA GLY A 101 14.11 3.13 -2.00
C GLY A 101 14.62 2.49 -3.29
N GLY A 102 15.17 1.29 -3.22
CA GLY A 102 15.61 0.53 -4.39
C GLY A 102 14.46 0.18 -5.34
N GLN A 103 13.34 -0.30 -4.79
CA GLN A 103 12.16 -0.65 -5.58
C GLN A 103 11.50 0.58 -6.22
N LEU A 104 11.46 1.71 -5.48
CA LEU A 104 10.95 2.97 -6.00
C LEU A 104 11.74 3.43 -7.23
N GLN A 105 13.07 3.38 -7.15
CA GLN A 105 13.94 3.76 -8.27
C GLN A 105 13.83 2.80 -9.46
N GLN A 106 13.61 1.53 -9.21
CA GLN A 106 13.52 0.51 -10.26
C GLN A 106 12.20 0.60 -11.03
N TYR A 107 11.06 0.61 -10.33
CA TYR A 107 9.74 0.45 -10.93
C TYR A 107 8.93 1.75 -11.01
N PHE A 108 9.09 2.68 -10.07
CA PHE A 108 8.19 3.81 -9.88
C PHE A 108 8.91 5.16 -10.07
N LYS A 109 9.64 5.31 -11.18
CA LYS A 109 10.40 6.52 -11.49
C LYS A 109 9.50 7.76 -11.53
N GLY A 110 9.93 8.84 -10.85
CA GLY A 110 9.17 10.09 -10.78
C GLY A 110 7.97 10.05 -9.84
N MET A 111 7.83 8.99 -9.04
CA MET A 111 6.87 8.89 -7.94
C MET A 111 7.57 9.00 -6.59
N THR A 112 6.81 9.20 -5.54
CA THR A 112 7.32 9.25 -4.16
C THR A 112 6.50 8.34 -3.24
N VAL A 113 7.01 8.10 -2.03
CA VAL A 113 6.24 7.41 -0.98
C VAL A 113 5.20 8.38 -0.43
N VAL A 114 3.94 8.05 -0.64
CA VAL A 114 2.79 8.89 -0.27
C VAL A 114 2.06 8.41 0.97
N GLY A 115 2.51 7.32 1.54
CA GLY A 115 1.92 6.73 2.74
C GLY A 115 2.37 5.29 2.94
N TRP A 116 1.66 4.60 3.78
CA TRP A 116 1.95 3.20 4.09
C TRP A 116 0.69 2.41 4.39
N VAL A 117 0.84 1.10 4.42
CA VAL A 117 -0.23 0.14 4.67
C VAL A 117 0.08 -0.65 5.93
N HIS A 118 -0.92 -0.83 6.77
CA HIS A 118 -0.91 -1.81 7.84
C HIS A 118 -2.08 -2.79 7.64
N CYS A 119 -1.75 -4.00 7.26
CA CYS A 119 -2.71 -5.10 7.17
C CYS A 119 -2.70 -5.90 8.46
N GLN A 120 -3.85 -5.94 9.15
CA GLN A 120 -4.07 -6.59 10.44
C GLN A 120 -5.20 -7.63 10.30
N PRO A 121 -4.92 -8.86 9.82
CA PRO A 121 -5.96 -9.84 9.54
C PRO A 121 -6.76 -10.23 10.78
N GLY A 122 -8.10 -10.03 10.76
CA GLY A 122 -9.02 -10.36 11.84
C GLY A 122 -9.08 -9.34 12.98
N PHE A 123 -8.40 -8.19 12.85
CA PHE A 123 -8.44 -7.11 13.85
C PHE A 123 -9.22 -5.88 13.41
N GLY A 124 -9.78 -5.89 12.20
CA GLY A 124 -10.43 -4.72 11.61
C GLY A 124 -9.44 -3.73 11.00
N ALA A 125 -9.97 -2.66 10.41
CA ALA A 125 -9.19 -1.59 9.76
C ALA A 125 -9.08 -0.37 10.68
N PHE A 126 -8.58 -0.55 11.89
CA PHE A 126 -8.50 0.48 12.92
C PHE A 126 -7.11 1.09 13.02
N LEU A 127 -7.07 2.38 13.37
CA LEU A 127 -5.85 3.07 13.75
C LEU A 127 -5.47 2.71 15.19
N THR A 128 -4.27 2.17 15.40
CA THR A 128 -3.72 1.99 16.73
C THR A 128 -2.87 3.20 17.15
N ALA A 129 -2.68 3.40 18.46
CA ALA A 129 -1.81 4.46 18.96
C ALA A 129 -0.36 4.31 18.45
N LYS A 130 0.10 3.06 18.23
CA LYS A 130 1.43 2.77 17.68
C LYS A 130 1.51 3.14 16.20
N ASP A 131 0.45 2.91 15.44
CA ASP A 131 0.39 3.30 14.02
C ASP A 131 0.42 4.81 13.86
N GLU A 132 -0.33 5.52 14.71
CA GLU A 132 -0.31 6.97 14.72
C GLU A 132 1.07 7.53 15.08
N GLN A 133 1.73 6.97 16.11
CA GLN A 133 3.09 7.35 16.48
C GLN A 133 4.07 7.14 15.33
N PHE A 134 4.04 5.96 14.70
CA PHE A 134 4.89 5.62 13.56
C PHE A 134 4.61 6.54 12.37
N HIS A 135 3.35 6.78 12.04
CA HIS A 135 2.99 7.68 10.95
C HIS A 135 3.53 9.09 11.19
N ARG A 136 3.35 9.63 12.39
CA ARG A 136 3.85 10.98 12.74
C ARG A 136 5.38 11.08 12.77
N GLU A 137 6.08 9.99 12.98
CA GLU A 137 7.54 9.94 12.97
C GLU A 137 8.10 9.98 11.54
N TYR A 138 7.52 9.22 10.62
CA TYR A 138 8.07 8.99 9.28
C TYR A 138 7.32 9.72 8.17
N PHE A 139 6.04 9.98 8.31
CA PHE A 139 5.15 10.56 7.29
C PHE A 139 4.67 11.95 7.76
N LYS A 140 5.51 12.96 7.58
CA LYS A 140 5.31 14.29 8.18
C LYS A 140 4.50 15.26 7.33
N GLU A 141 4.32 14.93 6.06
CA GLU A 141 3.51 15.74 5.18
C GLU A 141 2.02 15.51 5.44
N ASP A 142 1.25 16.57 5.53
CA ASP A 142 -0.18 16.52 5.91
C ASP A 142 -1.10 15.88 4.85
N TRP A 143 -0.54 15.52 3.70
CA TRP A 143 -1.17 14.77 2.61
C TRP A 143 -0.77 13.30 2.57
N GLN A 144 0.19 12.86 3.37
CA GLN A 144 0.54 11.44 3.47
C GLN A 144 -0.51 10.68 4.28
N VAL A 145 -0.72 9.42 3.93
CA VAL A 145 -1.83 8.63 4.47
C VAL A 145 -1.37 7.28 5.02
N LEU A 146 -2.13 6.75 5.98
CA LEU A 146 -2.10 5.35 6.37
C LEU A 146 -3.32 4.65 5.75
N PHE A 147 -3.11 3.48 5.16
CA PHE A 147 -4.16 2.59 4.72
C PHE A 147 -4.20 1.36 5.65
N ALA A 148 -5.16 1.33 6.55
CA ALA A 148 -5.40 0.19 7.43
C ALA A 148 -6.30 -0.82 6.74
N MET A 149 -5.95 -2.11 6.80
CA MET A 149 -6.66 -3.19 6.11
C MET A 149 -6.85 -4.41 7.02
N ASP A 150 -8.01 -5.02 6.88
CA ASP A 150 -8.30 -6.37 7.36
C ASP A 150 -8.74 -7.25 6.19
N THR A 151 -7.92 -8.25 5.87
CA THR A 151 -8.18 -9.15 4.74
C THR A 151 -9.11 -10.31 5.08
N VAL A 152 -9.42 -10.55 6.35
CA VAL A 152 -10.36 -11.56 6.82
C VAL A 152 -11.78 -11.01 6.67
N ASP A 153 -12.05 -9.87 7.30
CA ASP A 153 -13.37 -9.24 7.29
C ASP A 153 -13.60 -8.32 6.08
N ARG A 154 -12.56 -8.15 5.23
CA ARG A 154 -12.57 -7.27 4.05
C ARG A 154 -12.91 -5.83 4.38
N LEU A 155 -12.33 -5.34 5.45
CA LEU A 155 -12.43 -3.96 5.88
C LEU A 155 -11.18 -3.19 5.48
N ASP A 156 -11.37 -1.96 5.09
CA ASP A 156 -10.26 -1.04 4.84
C ASP A 156 -10.66 0.41 5.12
N SER A 157 -9.68 1.22 5.46
CA SER A 157 -9.87 2.64 5.73
C SER A 157 -8.57 3.41 5.54
N PHE A 158 -8.66 4.57 4.90
CA PHE A 158 -7.58 5.54 4.93
C PHE A 158 -7.66 6.40 6.18
N TYR A 159 -6.49 6.74 6.71
CA TYR A 159 -6.30 7.71 7.78
C TYR A 159 -5.41 8.84 7.30
N LEU A 160 -5.78 10.06 7.61
CA LEU A 160 -5.08 11.29 7.24
C LEU A 160 -5.03 12.24 8.43
N TYR A 161 -4.12 13.20 8.39
CA TYR A 161 -3.99 14.19 9.46
C TYR A 161 -5.27 14.99 9.68
N ASN A 162 -5.56 15.28 10.94
CA ASN A 162 -6.54 16.28 11.32
C ASN A 162 -6.18 17.65 10.74
N GLU A 163 -7.16 18.56 10.67
CA GLU A 163 -6.93 19.92 10.15
C GLU A 163 -5.93 20.72 10.98
N ASP A 164 -5.90 20.46 12.28
CA ASP A 164 -5.00 21.10 13.24
C ASP A 164 -3.66 20.34 13.41
N GLY A 165 -3.46 19.23 12.69
CA GLY A 165 -2.27 18.40 12.81
C GLY A 165 -2.13 17.65 14.14
N SER A 166 -3.16 17.64 14.99
CA SER A 166 -3.12 17.03 16.31
C SER A 166 -2.99 15.51 16.30
N GLY A 167 -3.35 14.86 15.21
CA GLY A 167 -3.32 13.42 15.04
C GLY A 167 -3.92 12.98 13.73
N LEU A 168 -4.23 11.69 13.60
CA LEU A 168 -4.88 11.12 12.44
C LEU A 168 -6.37 10.89 12.68
N ARG A 169 -7.15 11.01 11.63
CA ARG A 169 -8.56 10.63 11.59
C ARG A 169 -8.84 9.73 10.39
N GLN A 170 -9.89 8.96 10.50
CA GLN A 170 -10.41 8.18 9.37
C GLN A 170 -10.92 9.11 8.26
N ALA A 171 -10.54 8.83 7.02
CA ALA A 171 -11.11 9.47 5.85
C ALA A 171 -12.59 9.08 5.70
N ARG A 172 -13.40 9.99 5.18
CA ARG A 172 -14.81 9.68 4.89
C ARG A 172 -14.96 8.66 3.78
N GLY A 173 -13.99 8.58 2.90
CA GLY A 173 -13.94 7.65 1.79
C GLY A 173 -12.82 7.99 0.82
N TYR A 174 -12.76 7.22 -0.24
CA TYR A 174 -11.74 7.33 -1.29
C TYR A 174 -12.31 6.83 -2.62
N PHE A 175 -11.50 6.86 -3.67
CA PHE A 175 -11.87 6.37 -4.99
C PHE A 175 -10.90 5.28 -5.44
N VAL A 176 -11.43 4.18 -5.93
CA VAL A 176 -10.67 3.22 -6.74
C VAL A 176 -10.77 3.68 -8.18
N TYR A 177 -9.63 3.81 -8.89
CA TYR A 177 -9.63 4.20 -10.29
C TYR A 177 -9.01 3.12 -11.17
N TYR A 178 -9.39 3.13 -12.42
CA TYR A 178 -9.02 2.13 -13.41
C TYR A 178 -8.25 2.80 -14.54
N ASP A 179 -6.96 2.52 -14.63
CA ASP A 179 -6.09 3.02 -15.67
C ASP A 179 -5.07 1.95 -16.08
N ARG A 180 -4.32 2.21 -17.14
CA ARG A 180 -3.16 1.39 -17.48
C ARG A 180 -2.02 1.75 -16.54
N ASN A 181 -1.69 0.84 -15.65
CA ASN A 181 -0.60 1.00 -14.69
C ASN A 181 0.49 -0.02 -14.99
N ARG A 182 1.37 0.33 -15.92
CA ARG A 182 2.42 -0.54 -16.38
C ARG A 182 3.45 -0.81 -15.29
N GLU A 183 3.79 0.22 -14.56
CA GLU A 183 4.78 0.19 -13.48
C GLU A 183 4.36 -0.79 -12.38
N MET A 184 3.10 -0.71 -11.95
CA MET A 184 2.58 -1.65 -10.95
C MET A 184 2.45 -3.07 -11.49
N GLN A 185 2.09 -3.24 -12.76
CA GLN A 185 2.04 -4.56 -13.40
C GLN A 185 3.42 -5.22 -13.45
N GLU A 186 4.46 -4.48 -13.85
CA GLU A 186 5.84 -4.98 -13.87
C GLU A 186 6.30 -5.34 -12.45
N TYR A 187 6.05 -4.48 -11.47
CA TYR A 187 6.34 -4.78 -10.07
C TYR A 187 5.61 -6.04 -9.57
N MET A 188 4.33 -6.21 -9.92
CA MET A 188 3.53 -7.38 -9.53
C MET A 188 4.07 -8.67 -10.14
N LEU A 189 4.53 -8.65 -11.38
CA LEU A 189 5.11 -9.84 -12.03
C LEU A 189 6.39 -10.29 -11.33
N ASP A 190 7.26 -9.35 -10.97
CA ASP A 190 8.54 -9.66 -10.34
C ASP A 190 8.42 -9.97 -8.83
N ASN A 191 7.36 -9.46 -8.20
CA ASN A 191 7.08 -9.63 -6.77
C ASN A 191 5.75 -10.37 -6.52
N SER A 192 5.30 -11.16 -7.49
CA SER A 192 4.07 -11.94 -7.38
C SER A 192 4.20 -13.02 -6.31
N MET A 193 3.14 -13.15 -5.53
CA MET A 193 2.98 -14.26 -4.59
C MET A 193 2.19 -15.42 -5.22
N ILE A 194 1.80 -15.26 -6.47
CA ILE A 194 1.16 -16.31 -7.28
C ILE A 194 2.30 -17.15 -7.85
N ARG A 195 2.36 -18.42 -7.48
CA ARG A 195 3.32 -19.35 -8.06
C ARG A 195 3.11 -19.44 -9.57
N PRO A 196 4.18 -19.45 -10.39
CA PRO A 196 4.04 -19.69 -11.80
C PRO A 196 3.27 -20.99 -12.05
N ARG A 197 2.48 -21.01 -13.11
CA ARG A 197 1.62 -22.17 -13.45
C ARG A 197 2.42 -23.47 -13.61
N GLU A 198 3.70 -23.38 -13.98
CA GLU A 198 4.65 -24.49 -14.11
C GLU A 198 4.98 -25.12 -12.76
N GLU A 199 5.21 -24.34 -11.71
CA GLU A 199 5.45 -24.87 -10.35
C GLU A 199 4.18 -25.51 -9.74
N ALA A 200 2.99 -25.01 -10.10
CA ALA A 200 1.73 -25.59 -9.67
C ALA A 200 1.50 -26.98 -10.32
N ALA A 201 1.89 -27.14 -11.58
CA ALA A 201 1.78 -28.41 -12.29
C ALA A 201 2.75 -29.48 -11.75
N GLU A 202 3.95 -29.09 -11.31
CA GLU A 202 4.90 -30.02 -10.67
C GLU A 202 4.42 -30.50 -9.30
N ILE A 203 3.69 -29.68 -8.56
CA ILE A 203 3.12 -30.07 -7.25
C ILE A 203 1.93 -31.01 -7.45
N GLU A 204 1.08 -30.80 -8.45
CA GLU A 204 -0.02 -31.72 -8.78
C GLU A 204 0.50 -33.08 -9.23
N THR A 205 1.55 -33.11 -10.08
CA THR A 205 2.16 -34.39 -10.53
C THR A 205 2.88 -35.13 -9.42
N ALA A 206 3.45 -34.43 -8.44
CA ALA A 206 4.07 -35.06 -7.26
C ALA A 206 3.05 -35.61 -6.26
N ALA A 207 1.84 -35.06 -6.23
CA ALA A 207 0.75 -35.51 -5.35
C ALA A 207 -0.01 -36.73 -5.92
N GLU A 208 0.07 -36.98 -7.22
CA GLU A 208 -0.59 -38.11 -7.90
C GLU A 208 0.27 -39.39 -8.00
N GLN A 209 1.49 -39.42 -7.47
CA GLN A 209 2.25 -40.67 -7.43
C GLN A 209 1.66 -41.60 -6.37
N PRO A 210 1.11 -42.77 -6.77
CA PRO A 210 0.57 -43.74 -5.81
C PRO A 210 1.72 -44.28 -4.96
N LYS A 211 1.52 -44.33 -3.66
CA LYS A 211 2.40 -45.08 -2.75
C LYS A 211 2.32 -46.55 -3.11
N GLU A 212 3.17 -47.02 -4.03
CA GLU A 212 3.37 -48.45 -4.25
C GLU A 212 4.19 -49.04 -3.11
N GLY A 213 3.61 -49.99 -2.43
CA GLY A 213 4.32 -51.11 -1.85
C GLY A 213 4.76 -51.00 -0.41
N ALA A 214 3.87 -51.31 0.52
CA ALA A 214 4.27 -52.05 1.71
C ALA A 214 3.57 -53.42 1.72
N LYS A 215 4.29 -54.44 1.33
CA LYS A 215 4.03 -55.84 1.71
C LYS A 215 4.84 -56.15 2.94
#